data_b48a7d1ad452b1a965594282909d9ef1
#
_entry.id   b48a7d1ad452b1a965594282909d9ef1
#
_cell.length_a   1.000
_cell.length_b   1.000
_cell.length_c   1.000
_cell.angle_alpha   90.00
_cell.angle_beta   90.00
_cell.angle_gamma   90.00
#
_symmetry.space_group_name_H-M   'P 1'
#
loop_
_entity.id
_entity.type
_entity.pdbx_description
1 polymer ?
#
loop_
_entity_poly.entity_id
_entity_poly.type
_entity_poly.pdbx_seq_one_letter_code
_entity_poly.pdbx_strand_id
1 'polypeptide(L)'
;KVVKLVEKPEEFVSDQAIVGVNLIRESAQLFACLDDLVKRDVRLRGEFQLTDALQLMVEQGANLSTFPVGGWFDCGTQEAMLETNRDLLRDSPAPTHCKNTVVVPPVHIDPTAEVRDSVVGPYVSIGAGAIVQHTIVRNAIIGEQAEVKAALIEDSLIGFQAVLKGRWNHLNIGDMSEITT
;
A
#
# COMPACT_ATOMS: atom_id res chain seq x y z
N LYS A 1 -0.07 27.26 12.10
CA LYS A 1 1.04 27.70 11.24
C LYS A 1 2.25 26.85 11.53
N VAL A 2 2.84 26.26 10.50
CA VAL A 2 4.09 25.49 10.61
C VAL A 2 5.25 26.47 10.74
N VAL A 3 6.15 26.20 11.67
CA VAL A 3 7.37 27.00 11.90
C VAL A 3 8.63 26.18 11.63
N LYS A 4 8.54 24.84 11.73
CA LYS A 4 9.66 23.93 11.50
C LYS A 4 9.15 22.58 10.98
N LEU A 5 9.86 22.03 10.02
CA LEU A 5 9.68 20.70 9.47
C LEU A 5 11.00 19.93 9.61
N VAL A 6 10.94 18.68 10.05
CA VAL A 6 12.14 17.83 10.22
C VAL A 6 11.80 16.45 9.70
N GLU A 7 12.60 15.94 8.79
CA GLU A 7 12.49 14.57 8.27
C GLU A 7 13.18 13.58 9.21
N LYS A 8 12.45 12.55 9.62
CA LYS A 8 12.97 11.42 10.45
C LYS A 8 13.91 11.90 11.59
N PRO A 9 13.41 12.76 12.51
CA PRO A 9 14.25 13.31 13.58
C PRO A 9 14.77 12.19 14.51
N GLU A 10 16.03 12.31 14.95
CA GLU A 10 16.63 11.37 15.91
C GLU A 10 16.16 11.63 17.34
N GLU A 11 15.78 12.88 17.64
CA GLU A 11 15.21 13.28 18.91
C GLU A 11 13.74 13.66 18.74
N PHE A 12 12.95 13.52 19.81
CA PHE A 12 11.54 13.90 19.79
C PHE A 12 11.40 15.41 19.53
N VAL A 13 10.67 15.77 18.46
CA VAL A 13 10.42 17.16 18.06
C VAL A 13 8.97 17.56 18.28
N SER A 14 8.03 16.67 17.97
CA SER A 14 6.59 16.94 18.01
C SER A 14 5.80 15.63 18.06
N ASP A 15 4.57 15.68 18.58
CA ASP A 15 3.56 14.63 18.49
C ASP A 15 2.82 14.60 17.13
N GLN A 16 3.16 15.52 16.22
CA GLN A 16 2.61 15.59 14.87
C GLN A 16 3.60 15.02 13.86
N ALA A 17 3.15 14.04 13.09
CA ALA A 17 3.92 13.44 12.00
C ALA A 17 3.39 13.88 10.63
N ILE A 18 4.30 13.99 9.65
CA ILE A 18 3.96 14.26 8.26
C ILE A 18 3.50 12.96 7.62
N VAL A 19 2.29 12.95 7.04
CA VAL A 19 1.69 11.78 6.41
C VAL A 19 1.79 11.79 4.86
N GLY A 20 2.65 12.65 4.31
CA GLY A 20 2.94 12.67 2.87
C GLY A 20 1.87 13.34 1.99
N VAL A 21 0.80 13.92 2.55
CA VAL A 21 -0.21 14.65 1.78
C VAL A 21 0.07 16.13 1.82
N ASN A 22 0.51 16.70 0.69
CA ASN A 22 0.89 18.11 0.57
C ASN A 22 0.09 18.79 -0.53
N LEU A 23 -0.57 19.93 -0.20
CA LEU A 23 -1.25 20.80 -1.14
C LEU A 23 -0.46 22.11 -1.29
N ILE A 24 0.22 22.26 -2.42
CA ILE A 24 1.17 23.35 -2.64
C ILE A 24 0.65 24.24 -3.79
N ARG A 25 0.38 25.50 -3.50
CA ARG A 25 -0.05 26.50 -4.48
C ARG A 25 1.13 27.22 -5.11
N GLU A 26 2.14 27.52 -4.32
CA GLU A 26 3.36 28.22 -4.73
C GLU A 26 4.38 27.25 -5.38
N SER A 27 3.96 26.58 -6.44
CA SER A 27 4.78 25.54 -7.10
C SER A 27 6.11 26.07 -7.62
N ALA A 28 6.14 27.30 -8.16
CA ALA A 28 7.38 27.93 -8.63
C ALA A 28 8.40 28.10 -7.49
N GLN A 29 7.96 28.50 -6.29
CA GLN A 29 8.82 28.61 -5.11
C GLN A 29 9.33 27.24 -4.67
N LEU A 30 8.43 26.22 -4.66
CA LEU A 30 8.83 24.85 -4.33
C LEU A 30 9.96 24.35 -5.27
N PHE A 31 9.78 24.49 -6.57
CA PHE A 31 10.81 24.05 -7.54
C PHE A 31 12.12 24.83 -7.38
N ALA A 32 12.07 26.13 -7.08
CA ALA A 32 13.27 26.89 -6.77
C ALA A 32 13.99 26.38 -5.52
N CYS A 33 13.27 26.00 -4.47
CA CYS A 33 13.84 25.40 -3.27
C CYS A 33 14.42 24.01 -3.56
N LEU A 34 13.75 23.17 -4.35
CA LEU A 34 14.27 21.87 -4.76
C LEU A 34 15.56 22.01 -5.59
N ASP A 35 15.60 22.94 -6.53
CA ASP A 35 16.80 23.23 -7.33
C ASP A 35 17.97 23.69 -6.45
N ASP A 36 17.70 24.50 -5.42
CA ASP A 36 18.72 24.95 -4.45
C ASP A 36 19.28 23.78 -3.64
N LEU A 37 18.42 22.89 -3.15
CA LEU A 37 18.84 21.68 -2.43
C LEU A 37 19.73 20.79 -3.31
N VAL A 38 19.34 20.57 -4.56
CA VAL A 38 20.11 19.76 -5.51
C VAL A 38 21.47 20.42 -5.82
N LYS A 39 21.52 21.73 -6.06
CA LYS A 39 22.75 22.48 -6.34
C LYS A 39 23.72 22.47 -5.14
N ARG A 40 23.19 22.52 -3.93
CA ARG A 40 23.96 22.48 -2.68
C ARG A 40 24.27 21.08 -2.20
N ASP A 41 23.76 20.05 -2.88
CA ASP A 41 23.87 18.62 -2.53
C ASP A 41 23.43 18.32 -1.09
N VAL A 42 22.35 18.96 -0.63
CA VAL A 42 21.80 18.75 0.73
C VAL A 42 21.03 17.44 0.77
N ARG A 43 21.57 16.44 1.44
CA ARG A 43 20.99 15.10 1.51
C ARG A 43 20.86 14.62 2.96
N LEU A 44 19.76 13.93 3.25
CA LEU A 44 19.61 13.16 4.48
C LEU A 44 19.74 11.66 4.14
N ARG A 45 20.72 10.99 4.73
CA ARG A 45 21.03 9.56 4.48
C ARG A 45 21.20 9.22 2.98
N GLY A 46 21.77 10.17 2.21
CA GLY A 46 22.03 10.01 0.77
C GLY A 46 20.86 10.40 -0.15
N GLU A 47 19.71 10.79 0.37
CA GLU A 47 18.52 11.15 -0.38
C GLU A 47 18.17 12.63 -0.24
N PHE A 48 17.64 13.25 -1.32
CA PHE A 48 17.01 14.56 -1.25
C PHE A 48 15.60 14.42 -0.66
N GLN A 49 15.27 15.24 0.33
CA GLN A 49 13.99 15.17 1.02
C GLN A 49 13.08 16.35 0.63
N LEU A 50 11.82 16.06 0.30
CA LEU A 50 10.81 17.10 0.06
C LEU A 50 10.60 17.97 1.29
N THR A 51 10.71 17.39 2.47
CA THR A 51 10.58 18.08 3.77
C THR A 51 11.58 19.21 3.91
N ASP A 52 12.82 19.05 3.40
CA ASP A 52 13.84 20.10 3.43
C ASP A 52 13.48 21.26 2.49
N ALA A 53 12.90 20.97 1.32
CA ALA A 53 12.41 22.01 0.42
C ALA A 53 11.25 22.80 1.02
N LEU A 54 10.32 22.12 1.69
CA LEU A 54 9.22 22.76 2.41
C LEU A 54 9.74 23.62 3.59
N GLN A 55 10.76 23.17 4.28
CA GLN A 55 11.43 23.95 5.32
C GLN A 55 12.05 25.24 4.74
N LEU A 56 12.76 25.16 3.61
CA LEU A 56 13.29 26.34 2.91
C LEU A 56 12.18 27.31 2.51
N MET A 57 11.04 26.81 2.02
CA MET A 57 9.89 27.66 1.71
C MET A 57 9.39 28.43 2.96
N VAL A 58 9.33 27.75 4.11
CA VAL A 58 8.96 28.40 5.40
C VAL A 58 9.95 29.48 5.78
N GLU A 59 11.25 29.23 5.66
CA GLU A 59 12.32 30.18 5.93
C GLU A 59 12.28 31.41 5.00
N GLN A 60 11.84 31.21 3.75
CA GLN A 60 11.60 32.26 2.77
C GLN A 60 10.25 32.98 2.95
N GLY A 61 9.51 32.67 4.01
CA GLY A 61 8.27 33.36 4.38
C GLY A 61 6.98 32.71 3.85
N ALA A 62 7.04 31.52 3.24
CA ALA A 62 5.84 30.80 2.87
C ALA A 62 4.97 30.46 4.10
N ASN A 63 3.67 30.51 3.93
CA ASN A 63 2.73 30.22 5.01
C ASN A 63 2.18 28.80 4.88
N LEU A 64 2.76 27.86 5.60
CA LEU A 64 2.29 26.48 5.67
C LEU A 64 1.37 26.28 6.90
N SER A 65 0.31 25.54 6.69
CA SER A 65 -0.60 25.08 7.74
C SER A 65 -0.82 23.59 7.64
N THR A 66 -1.16 22.98 8.74
CA THR A 66 -1.51 21.54 8.82
C THR A 66 -3.03 21.35 8.83
N PHE A 67 -3.46 20.19 8.36
CA PHE A 67 -4.79 19.65 8.60
C PHE A 67 -4.63 18.24 9.16
N PRO A 68 -5.42 17.88 10.20
CA PRO A 68 -5.36 16.53 10.75
C PRO A 68 -6.04 15.52 9.83
N VAL A 69 -5.54 14.29 9.82
CA VAL A 69 -6.18 13.14 9.18
C VAL A 69 -6.61 12.14 10.23
N GLY A 70 -7.78 11.52 10.05
CA GLY A 70 -8.36 10.59 11.03
C GLY A 70 -7.77 9.18 10.96
N GLY A 71 -6.98 8.86 9.95
CA GLY A 71 -6.30 7.59 9.77
C GLY A 71 -5.19 7.73 8.74
N TRP A 72 -4.17 6.93 8.92
CA TRP A 72 -3.02 6.84 8.02
C TRP A 72 -2.47 5.42 8.04
N PHE A 73 -2.18 4.88 6.88
CA PHE A 73 -1.64 3.55 6.70
C PHE A 73 -0.34 3.62 5.91
N ASP A 74 0.74 3.14 6.50
CA ASP A 74 2.02 2.98 5.80
C ASP A 74 2.04 1.61 5.12
N CYS A 75 2.10 1.60 3.80
CA CYS A 75 2.13 0.38 2.99
C CYS A 75 3.54 0.09 2.43
N GLY A 76 4.59 0.55 3.11
CA GLY A 76 5.97 0.42 2.67
C GLY A 76 6.56 -1.00 2.78
N THR A 77 5.93 -1.89 3.52
CA THR A 77 6.34 -3.31 3.65
C THR A 77 5.19 -4.25 3.37
N GLN A 78 5.50 -5.53 3.11
CA GLN A 78 4.49 -6.58 2.93
C GLN A 78 3.59 -6.71 4.16
N GLU A 79 4.18 -6.73 5.34
CA GLU A 79 3.47 -6.85 6.61
C GLU A 79 2.52 -5.67 6.82
N ALA A 80 2.98 -4.44 6.57
CA ALA A 80 2.16 -3.23 6.69
C ALA A 80 1.01 -3.19 5.68
N MET A 81 1.24 -3.67 4.45
CA MET A 81 0.17 -3.81 3.44
C MET A 81 -0.90 -4.81 3.88
N LEU A 82 -0.50 -5.97 4.41
CA LEU A 82 -1.44 -6.99 4.90
C LEU A 82 -2.20 -6.50 6.15
N GLU A 83 -1.55 -5.78 7.04
CA GLU A 83 -2.20 -5.16 8.21
C GLU A 83 -3.24 -4.11 7.77
N THR A 84 -2.85 -3.23 6.84
CA THR A 84 -3.77 -2.25 6.24
C THR A 84 -4.96 -2.94 5.58
N ASN A 85 -4.73 -4.02 4.83
CA ASN A 85 -5.80 -4.81 4.22
C ASN A 85 -6.76 -5.38 5.26
N ARG A 86 -6.26 -5.89 6.39
CA ARG A 86 -7.12 -6.38 7.49
C ARG A 86 -8.01 -5.27 8.05
N ASP A 87 -7.45 -4.08 8.25
CA ASP A 87 -8.20 -2.94 8.77
C ASP A 87 -9.27 -2.46 7.81
N LEU A 88 -8.96 -2.35 6.52
CA LEU A 88 -9.89 -1.95 5.48
C LEU A 88 -11.02 -2.98 5.26
N LEU A 89 -10.73 -4.27 5.46
CA LEU A 89 -11.70 -5.34 5.30
C LEU A 89 -12.65 -5.50 6.48
N ARG A 90 -12.35 -4.92 7.64
CA ARG A 90 -13.08 -5.17 8.91
C ARG A 90 -14.59 -5.13 8.77
N ASP A 91 -15.11 -4.18 8.01
CA ASP A 91 -16.54 -3.98 7.79
C ASP A 91 -17.02 -4.42 6.40
N SER A 92 -16.19 -5.17 5.66
CA SER A 92 -16.55 -5.63 4.32
C SER A 92 -17.62 -6.72 4.37
N PRO A 93 -18.69 -6.59 3.58
CA PRO A 93 -19.73 -7.62 3.49
C PRO A 93 -19.17 -8.88 2.82
N ALA A 94 -19.73 -10.04 3.19
CA ALA A 94 -19.37 -11.29 2.52
C ALA A 94 -19.81 -11.27 1.06
N PRO A 95 -18.95 -11.64 0.09
CA PRO A 95 -19.32 -11.74 -1.32
C PRO A 95 -20.27 -12.91 -1.56
N THR A 96 -21.16 -12.77 -2.55
CA THR A 96 -22.24 -13.75 -2.83
C THR A 96 -22.09 -14.48 -4.17
N HIS A 97 -21.03 -14.16 -4.95
CA HIS A 97 -20.91 -14.62 -6.34
C HIS A 97 -19.89 -15.75 -6.57
N CYS A 98 -19.38 -16.36 -5.51
CA CYS A 98 -18.40 -17.44 -5.61
C CYS A 98 -19.07 -18.81 -5.82
N LYS A 99 -18.55 -19.59 -6.76
CA LYS A 99 -19.09 -20.91 -7.08
C LYS A 99 -18.35 -22.02 -6.30
N ASN A 100 -19.08 -22.88 -5.61
CA ASN A 100 -18.52 -24.02 -4.87
C ASN A 100 -17.33 -23.62 -3.98
N THR A 101 -17.47 -22.48 -3.29
CA THR A 101 -16.39 -21.86 -2.52
C THR A 101 -16.86 -21.55 -1.10
N VAL A 102 -16.04 -21.89 -0.12
CA VAL A 102 -16.23 -21.47 1.27
C VAL A 102 -15.57 -20.11 1.47
N VAL A 103 -16.37 -19.13 1.87
CA VAL A 103 -15.86 -17.78 2.17
C VAL A 103 -15.89 -17.56 3.67
N VAL A 104 -14.76 -17.20 4.27
CA VAL A 104 -14.59 -16.88 5.68
C VAL A 104 -14.34 -15.37 5.82
N PRO A 105 -15.34 -14.57 6.23
CA PRO A 105 -15.19 -13.12 6.36
C PRO A 105 -14.14 -12.72 7.42
N PRO A 106 -13.58 -11.48 7.34
CA PRO A 106 -13.82 -10.46 6.32
C PRO A 106 -13.04 -10.73 5.04
N VAL A 107 -13.67 -10.49 3.88
CA VAL A 107 -13.12 -10.75 2.54
C VAL A 107 -13.69 -9.73 1.56
N HIS A 108 -12.85 -9.25 0.65
CA HIS A 108 -13.30 -8.52 -0.54
C HIS A 108 -13.00 -9.34 -1.80
N ILE A 109 -14.00 -9.55 -2.64
CA ILE A 109 -13.83 -10.18 -3.96
C ILE A 109 -14.49 -9.28 -4.98
N ASP A 110 -13.71 -8.79 -5.94
CA ASP A 110 -14.25 -7.95 -7.01
C ASP A 110 -15.33 -8.73 -7.80
N PRO A 111 -16.43 -8.10 -8.19
CA PRO A 111 -17.53 -8.75 -8.94
C PRO A 111 -17.10 -9.39 -10.26
N THR A 112 -16.00 -8.94 -10.85
CA THR A 112 -15.45 -9.47 -12.12
C THR A 112 -14.46 -10.61 -11.91
N ALA A 113 -14.07 -10.91 -10.66
CA ALA A 113 -13.17 -12.00 -10.35
C ALA A 113 -13.88 -13.37 -10.47
N GLU A 114 -13.19 -14.37 -10.99
CA GLU A 114 -13.64 -15.74 -11.07
C GLU A 114 -13.09 -16.57 -9.91
N VAL A 115 -13.91 -16.83 -8.89
CA VAL A 115 -13.52 -17.62 -7.73
C VAL A 115 -14.38 -18.89 -7.65
N ARG A 116 -13.72 -20.07 -7.68
CA ARG A 116 -14.43 -21.34 -7.61
C ARG A 116 -13.60 -22.45 -6.95
N ASP A 117 -14.30 -23.45 -6.41
CA ASP A 117 -13.73 -24.66 -5.83
C ASP A 117 -12.62 -24.36 -4.78
N SER A 118 -12.83 -23.35 -3.94
CA SER A 118 -11.78 -22.76 -3.10
C SER A 118 -12.26 -22.50 -1.68
N VAL A 119 -11.31 -22.22 -0.79
CA VAL A 119 -11.55 -21.66 0.54
C VAL A 119 -10.85 -20.31 0.61
N VAL A 120 -11.61 -19.24 0.82
CA VAL A 120 -11.11 -17.87 0.77
C VAL A 120 -11.40 -17.15 2.09
N GLY A 121 -10.35 -16.64 2.71
CA GLY A 121 -10.43 -15.87 3.96
C GLY A 121 -9.93 -16.60 5.19
N PRO A 122 -9.90 -15.90 6.33
CA PRO A 122 -10.23 -14.48 6.46
C PRO A 122 -9.14 -13.54 5.92
N TYR A 123 -9.49 -12.25 5.80
CA TYR A 123 -8.57 -11.16 5.42
C TYR A 123 -7.97 -11.30 4.03
N VAL A 124 -8.80 -11.64 3.05
CA VAL A 124 -8.38 -11.77 1.65
C VAL A 124 -9.05 -10.70 0.80
N SER A 125 -8.24 -10.01 -0.01
CA SER A 125 -8.71 -9.13 -1.08
C SER A 125 -8.36 -9.74 -2.43
N ILE A 126 -9.35 -9.84 -3.33
CA ILE A 126 -9.19 -10.35 -4.70
C ILE A 126 -9.61 -9.27 -5.68
N GLY A 127 -8.67 -8.83 -6.53
CA GLY A 127 -8.84 -7.75 -7.49
C GLY A 127 -9.62 -8.12 -8.74
N ALA A 128 -9.92 -7.10 -9.54
CA ALA A 128 -10.72 -7.22 -10.75
C ALA A 128 -10.14 -8.22 -11.77
N GLY A 129 -11.00 -9.08 -12.32
CA GLY A 129 -10.61 -10.06 -13.32
C GLY A 129 -9.65 -11.16 -12.85
N ALA A 130 -9.34 -11.23 -11.55
CA ALA A 130 -8.50 -12.29 -11.01
C ALA A 130 -9.20 -13.67 -11.09
N ILE A 131 -8.42 -14.72 -11.26
CA ILE A 131 -8.90 -16.11 -11.33
C ILE A 131 -8.30 -16.90 -10.16
N VAL A 132 -9.17 -17.38 -9.26
CA VAL A 132 -8.76 -18.18 -8.09
C VAL A 132 -9.50 -19.51 -8.09
N GLN A 133 -8.77 -20.61 -8.25
CA GLN A 133 -9.37 -21.93 -8.44
C GLN A 133 -8.62 -23.02 -7.67
N HIS A 134 -9.36 -23.95 -7.02
CA HIS A 134 -8.81 -25.07 -6.25
C HIS A 134 -7.79 -24.61 -5.19
N THR A 135 -8.03 -23.45 -4.56
CA THR A 135 -7.07 -22.74 -3.74
C THR A 135 -7.60 -22.57 -2.32
N ILE A 136 -6.71 -22.70 -1.35
CA ILE A 136 -6.95 -22.25 0.03
C ILE A 136 -6.10 -21.02 0.25
N VAL A 137 -6.76 -19.89 0.55
CA VAL A 137 -6.06 -18.61 0.74
C VAL A 137 -6.58 -17.90 1.98
N ARG A 138 -5.66 -17.38 2.80
CA ARG A 138 -5.94 -16.53 3.95
C ARG A 138 -4.92 -15.41 4.08
N ASN A 139 -5.36 -14.28 4.66
CA ASN A 139 -4.52 -13.10 4.90
C ASN A 139 -3.66 -12.74 3.68
N ALA A 140 -4.30 -12.45 2.55
CA ALA A 140 -3.60 -12.23 1.29
C ALA A 140 -4.25 -11.15 0.44
N ILE A 141 -3.45 -10.54 -0.41
CA ILE A 141 -3.92 -9.63 -1.46
C ILE A 141 -3.58 -10.28 -2.81
N ILE A 142 -4.61 -10.53 -3.62
CA ILE A 142 -4.48 -11.04 -4.98
C ILE A 142 -4.82 -9.90 -5.92
N GLY A 143 -3.83 -9.47 -6.71
CA GLY A 143 -3.93 -8.33 -7.62
C GLY A 143 -4.88 -8.57 -8.79
N GLU A 144 -5.17 -7.49 -9.50
CA GLU A 144 -6.03 -7.53 -10.68
C GLU A 144 -5.46 -8.46 -11.75
N GLN A 145 -6.33 -9.22 -12.41
CA GLN A 145 -5.99 -10.16 -13.47
C GLN A 145 -4.99 -11.25 -13.09
N ALA A 146 -4.69 -11.42 -11.82
CA ALA A 146 -3.82 -12.51 -11.37
C ALA A 146 -4.51 -13.87 -11.50
N GLU A 147 -3.74 -14.92 -11.77
CA GLU A 147 -4.20 -16.30 -11.87
C GLU A 147 -3.59 -17.15 -10.76
N VAL A 148 -4.42 -17.67 -9.85
CA VAL A 148 -3.98 -18.52 -8.74
C VAL A 148 -4.72 -19.85 -8.81
N LYS A 149 -3.97 -20.95 -9.01
CA LYS A 149 -4.56 -22.27 -9.17
C LYS A 149 -3.85 -23.34 -8.34
N ALA A 150 -4.63 -24.22 -7.72
CA ALA A 150 -4.17 -25.37 -6.96
C ALA A 150 -3.15 -25.03 -5.87
N ALA A 151 -3.34 -23.88 -5.20
CA ALA A 151 -2.40 -23.31 -4.26
C ALA A 151 -2.90 -23.34 -2.81
N LEU A 152 -1.94 -23.34 -1.88
CA LEU A 152 -2.16 -23.07 -0.46
C LEU A 152 -1.37 -21.82 -0.09
N ILE A 153 -2.07 -20.72 0.20
CA ILE A 153 -1.48 -19.40 0.33
C ILE A 153 -1.85 -18.79 1.67
N GLU A 154 -0.86 -18.23 2.33
CA GLU A 154 -1.02 -17.45 3.55
C GLU A 154 -0.03 -16.30 3.58
N ASP A 155 -0.41 -15.18 4.24
CA ASP A 155 0.44 -14.01 4.48
C ASP A 155 1.16 -13.53 3.21
N SER A 156 0.41 -13.38 2.10
CA SER A 156 1.01 -13.27 0.77
C SER A 156 0.45 -12.11 -0.05
N LEU A 157 1.31 -11.53 -0.88
CA LEU A 157 0.96 -10.57 -1.92
C LEU A 157 1.19 -11.19 -3.29
N ILE A 158 0.17 -11.19 -4.13
CA ILE A 158 0.22 -11.64 -5.53
C ILE A 158 -0.07 -10.42 -6.41
N GLY A 159 0.89 -10.00 -7.21
CA GLY A 159 0.82 -8.77 -8.00
C GLY A 159 -0.13 -8.85 -9.20
N PHE A 160 -0.23 -7.73 -9.92
CA PHE A 160 -1.00 -7.60 -11.15
C PHE A 160 -0.54 -8.62 -12.21
N GLN A 161 -1.49 -9.34 -12.82
CA GLN A 161 -1.24 -10.36 -13.84
C GLN A 161 -0.23 -11.46 -13.46
N ALA A 162 0.07 -11.63 -12.17
CA ALA A 162 0.94 -12.70 -11.72
C ALA A 162 0.24 -14.06 -11.84
N VAL A 163 1.00 -15.10 -12.21
CA VAL A 163 0.50 -16.45 -12.37
C VAL A 163 1.16 -17.37 -11.35
N LEU A 164 0.34 -17.99 -10.49
CA LEU A 164 0.76 -18.93 -9.48
C LEU A 164 0.04 -20.28 -9.65
N LYS A 165 0.80 -21.35 -9.87
CA LYS A 165 0.28 -22.71 -9.95
C LYS A 165 1.09 -23.63 -9.05
N GLY A 166 0.41 -24.37 -8.17
CA GLY A 166 1.05 -25.28 -7.23
C GLY A 166 0.83 -24.93 -5.76
N ARG A 167 1.50 -25.63 -4.84
CA ARG A 167 1.34 -25.46 -3.38
C ARG A 167 2.48 -24.60 -2.81
N TRP A 168 2.12 -23.46 -2.25
CA TRP A 168 3.07 -22.51 -1.68
C TRP A 168 2.60 -21.95 -0.34
N ASN A 169 3.56 -21.67 0.54
CA ASN A 169 3.35 -20.95 1.78
C ASN A 169 4.16 -19.66 1.70
N HIS A 170 3.67 -18.52 2.12
CA HIS A 170 4.37 -17.25 2.18
C HIS A 170 5.02 -16.81 0.85
N LEU A 171 4.30 -16.03 0.08
CA LEU A 171 4.76 -15.53 -1.21
C LEU A 171 4.60 -14.02 -1.29
N ASN A 172 5.59 -13.38 -1.90
CA ASN A 172 5.50 -12.02 -2.39
C ASN A 172 5.88 -12.04 -3.88
N ILE A 173 4.88 -11.94 -4.75
CA ILE A 173 5.05 -12.09 -6.20
C ILE A 173 4.68 -10.77 -6.84
N GLY A 174 5.65 -10.14 -7.52
CA GLY A 174 5.47 -8.92 -8.27
C GLY A 174 4.58 -9.07 -9.51
N ASP A 175 4.40 -7.97 -10.22
CA ASP A 175 3.56 -7.92 -11.40
C ASP A 175 4.09 -8.79 -12.54
N MET A 176 3.20 -9.41 -13.32
CA MET A 176 3.51 -10.24 -14.49
C MET A 176 4.47 -11.41 -14.25
N SER A 177 4.67 -11.85 -13.00
CA SER A 177 5.48 -13.01 -12.67
C SER A 177 4.71 -14.31 -12.86
N GLU A 178 5.38 -15.39 -13.28
CA GLU A 178 4.84 -16.75 -13.36
C GLU A 178 5.67 -17.70 -12.50
N ILE A 179 5.00 -18.47 -11.64
CA ILE A 179 5.60 -19.55 -10.86
C ILE A 179 4.81 -20.83 -11.09
N THR A 180 5.49 -21.85 -11.57
CA THR A 180 4.92 -23.18 -11.83
C THR A 180 5.81 -24.25 -11.18
N THR A 181 5.21 -25.26 -10.52
CA THR A 181 5.90 -26.41 -9.92
C THR A 181 5.47 -27.70 -10.57
#